data_6e0010ce07e2c791a394d90d0c6d5910
#
_entry.id   6e0010ce07e2c791a394d90d0c6d5910
#
_cell.length_a   1.000
_cell.length_b   1.000
_cell.length_c   1.000
_cell.angle_alpha   90.00
_cell.angle_beta   90.00
_cell.angle_gamma   90.00
#
_symmetry.space_group_name_H-M   'P 1'
#
loop_
_entity.id
_entity.type
_entity.pdbx_description
1 polymer ?
#
loop_
_entity_poly.entity_id
_entity_poly.type
_entity_poly.pdbx_seq_one_letter_code
_entity_poly.pdbx_strand_id
1 'polypeptide(L)'
;VGELAQRCGLSNAGLIHHIGTKQGVLHMVLDARDARDLAVMASIGGDIDWERVEAGEATLSVTTAVSMLHALVEHNATQPTIVRLYAILRNEALAEEHPSHAYFLQRDAWTLRIFAGMFAASAPRPHDLSRQVLALMGGLEEQWLREPSLDLVATWDTALGDILAGHGLSV
;
A
#
# COMPACT_ATOMS: atom_id res chain seq x y z
N VAL A 1 -24.88 -0.50 -1.23
CA VAL A 1 -25.19 0.76 -0.50
C VAL A 1 -26.25 0.50 0.56
N GLY A 2 -27.37 -0.17 0.23
CA GLY A 2 -28.48 -0.42 1.17
C GLY A 2 -28.07 -1.15 2.45
N GLU A 3 -27.33 -2.25 2.31
CA GLU A 3 -26.84 -3.02 3.47
C GLU A 3 -25.87 -2.19 4.34
N LEU A 4 -24.99 -1.40 3.70
CA LEU A 4 -24.07 -0.53 4.42
C LEU A 4 -24.84 0.56 5.21
N ALA A 5 -25.85 1.19 4.60
CA ALA A 5 -26.69 2.16 5.27
C ALA A 5 -27.39 1.56 6.49
N GLN A 6 -27.95 0.36 6.34
CA GLN A 6 -28.59 -0.37 7.42
C GLN A 6 -27.63 -0.67 8.59
N ARG A 7 -26.40 -1.13 8.29
CA ARG A 7 -25.37 -1.39 9.31
C ARG A 7 -24.91 -0.12 10.03
N CYS A 8 -24.96 1.03 9.35
CA CYS A 8 -24.64 2.35 9.95
C CYS A 8 -25.84 3.00 10.65
N GLY A 9 -27.03 2.38 10.65
CA GLY A 9 -28.25 2.98 11.20
C GLY A 9 -28.75 4.19 10.42
N LEU A 10 -28.40 4.28 9.13
CA LEU A 10 -28.74 5.40 8.24
C LEU A 10 -29.74 4.94 7.16
N SER A 11 -30.49 5.90 6.61
CA SER A 11 -31.19 5.69 5.35
C SER A 11 -30.20 5.69 4.18
N ASN A 12 -30.57 5.08 3.03
CA ASN A 12 -29.75 5.16 1.83
C ASN A 12 -29.46 6.60 1.40
N ALA A 13 -30.45 7.48 1.50
CA ALA A 13 -30.29 8.90 1.20
C ALA A 13 -29.35 9.59 2.19
N GLY A 14 -29.46 9.27 3.49
CA GLY A 14 -28.58 9.78 4.54
C GLY A 14 -27.13 9.33 4.32
N LEU A 15 -26.92 8.05 4.01
CA LEU A 15 -25.59 7.53 3.71
C LEU A 15 -25.00 8.24 2.47
N ILE A 16 -25.72 8.32 1.36
CA ILE A 16 -25.27 9.00 0.12
C ILE A 16 -25.00 10.49 0.39
N HIS A 17 -25.80 11.15 1.22
CA HIS A 17 -25.56 12.54 1.61
C HIS A 17 -24.21 12.72 2.33
N HIS A 18 -23.83 11.78 3.19
CA HIS A 18 -22.55 11.84 3.92
C HIS A 18 -21.33 11.45 3.07
N ILE A 19 -21.48 10.49 2.17
CA ILE A 19 -20.35 9.90 1.43
C ILE A 19 -20.32 10.24 -0.07
N GLY A 20 -21.36 10.95 -0.55
CA GLY A 20 -21.46 11.40 -1.95
C GLY A 20 -21.80 10.29 -2.91
N THR A 21 -20.80 9.56 -3.41
CA THR A 21 -20.95 8.52 -4.44
C THR A 21 -20.50 7.15 -3.95
N LYS A 22 -20.88 6.09 -4.69
CA LYS A 22 -20.35 4.73 -4.45
C LYS A 22 -18.81 4.71 -4.52
N GLN A 23 -18.22 5.43 -5.48
CA GLN A 23 -16.76 5.60 -5.60
C GLN A 23 -16.18 6.29 -4.35
N GLY A 24 -16.83 7.33 -3.85
CA GLY A 24 -16.43 8.01 -2.61
C GLY A 24 -16.33 7.05 -1.42
N VAL A 25 -17.29 6.11 -1.28
CA VAL A 25 -17.19 5.05 -0.25
C VAL A 25 -15.96 4.20 -0.44
N LEU A 26 -15.70 3.76 -1.69
CA LEU A 26 -14.55 2.91 -1.99
C LEU A 26 -13.24 3.64 -1.69
N HIS A 27 -13.12 4.91 -2.07
CA HIS A 27 -11.94 5.73 -1.74
C HIS A 27 -11.76 5.84 -0.22
N MET A 28 -12.82 6.14 0.54
CA MET A 28 -12.75 6.18 2.02
C MET A 28 -12.29 4.85 2.63
N VAL A 29 -12.71 3.72 2.08
CA VAL A 29 -12.26 2.38 2.53
C VAL A 29 -10.76 2.20 2.24
N LEU A 30 -10.30 2.63 1.07
CA LEU A 30 -8.88 2.54 0.69
C LEU A 30 -8.03 3.51 1.52
N ASP A 31 -8.49 4.76 1.75
CA ASP A 31 -7.79 5.73 2.61
C ASP A 31 -7.67 5.20 4.05
N ALA A 32 -8.74 4.57 4.58
CA ALA A 32 -8.71 3.93 5.90
C ALA A 32 -7.76 2.71 5.94
N ARG A 33 -7.61 1.98 4.83
CA ARG A 33 -6.61 0.94 4.70
C ARG A 33 -5.20 1.54 4.74
N ASP A 34 -4.94 2.56 3.91
CA ASP A 34 -3.63 3.21 3.85
C ASP A 34 -3.19 3.78 5.21
N ALA A 35 -4.12 4.37 5.96
CA ALA A 35 -3.85 4.83 7.32
C ALA A 35 -3.46 3.68 8.27
N ARG A 36 -4.09 2.49 8.14
CA ARG A 36 -3.71 1.31 8.92
C ARG A 36 -2.35 0.76 8.49
N ASP A 37 -2.07 0.73 7.19
CA ASP A 37 -0.80 0.29 6.63
C ASP A 37 0.35 1.15 7.17
N LEU A 38 0.18 2.48 7.21
CA LEU A 38 1.13 3.40 7.85
C LEU A 38 1.29 3.13 9.35
N ALA A 39 0.19 2.86 10.07
CA ALA A 39 0.24 2.55 11.49
C ALA A 39 0.97 1.24 11.76
N VAL A 40 0.81 0.20 10.92
CA VAL A 40 1.56 -1.05 10.99
C VAL A 40 3.05 -0.78 10.81
N MET A 41 3.44 -0.04 9.77
CA MET A 41 4.85 0.32 9.55
C MET A 41 5.42 1.14 10.70
N ALA A 42 4.67 2.11 11.23
CA ALA A 42 5.09 2.92 12.37
C ALA A 42 5.28 2.10 13.65
N SER A 43 4.52 1.02 13.86
CA SER A 43 4.69 0.14 15.02
C SER A 43 6.08 -0.54 15.05
N ILE A 44 6.72 -0.68 13.90
CA ILE A 44 8.08 -1.22 13.75
C ILE A 44 9.13 -0.10 13.81
N GLY A 45 8.89 1.00 13.11
CA GLY A 45 9.83 2.10 12.97
C GLY A 45 9.86 3.07 14.16
N GLY A 46 8.87 2.99 15.06
CA GLY A 46 8.73 3.91 16.18
C GLY A 46 8.02 5.21 15.79
N ASP A 47 8.41 6.32 16.40
CA ASP A 47 7.84 7.64 16.11
C ASP A 47 8.35 8.16 14.75
N ILE A 48 7.61 7.83 13.70
CA ILE A 48 7.93 8.15 12.30
C ILE A 48 7.19 9.42 11.88
N ASP A 49 7.95 10.42 11.49
CA ASP A 49 7.44 11.61 10.80
C ASP A 49 7.30 11.30 9.29
N TRP A 50 6.08 10.92 8.90
CA TRP A 50 5.79 10.53 7.52
C TRP A 50 5.94 11.70 6.52
N GLU A 51 5.78 12.95 6.94
CA GLU A 51 6.00 14.12 6.07
C GLU A 51 7.49 14.21 5.71
N ARG A 52 8.37 13.99 6.69
CA ARG A 52 9.81 13.94 6.45
C ARG A 52 10.25 12.72 5.64
N VAL A 53 9.60 11.57 5.84
CA VAL A 53 9.83 10.39 4.99
C VAL A 53 9.45 10.71 3.55
N GLU A 54 8.26 11.26 3.31
CA GLU A 54 7.80 11.64 1.98
C GLU A 54 8.71 12.67 1.30
N ALA A 55 9.25 13.61 2.07
CA ALA A 55 10.21 14.60 1.60
C ALA A 55 11.62 14.02 1.33
N GLY A 56 11.89 12.77 1.71
CA GLY A 56 13.22 12.15 1.63
C GLY A 56 14.22 12.69 2.65
N GLU A 57 13.73 13.31 3.72
CA GLU A 57 14.52 13.93 4.79
C GLU A 57 14.69 13.03 6.03
N ALA A 58 13.98 11.90 6.06
CA ALA A 58 14.09 10.93 7.15
C ALA A 58 15.35 10.08 6.98
N THR A 59 16.02 9.78 8.10
CA THR A 59 17.19 8.88 8.12
C THR A 59 16.79 7.54 8.70
N LEU A 60 16.22 6.66 7.86
CA LEU A 60 15.92 5.28 8.23
C LEU A 60 17.08 4.35 7.86
N SER A 61 17.37 3.38 8.72
CA SER A 61 18.27 2.29 8.35
C SER A 61 17.59 1.36 7.33
N VAL A 62 18.38 0.69 6.47
CA VAL A 62 17.86 -0.32 5.55
C VAL A 62 17.09 -1.40 6.31
N THR A 63 17.64 -1.87 7.44
CA THR A 63 17.00 -2.88 8.30
C THR A 63 15.63 -2.40 8.80
N THR A 64 15.51 -1.16 9.26
CA THR A 64 14.23 -0.60 9.70
C THR A 64 13.23 -0.54 8.55
N ALA A 65 13.64 0.00 7.39
CA ALA A 65 12.78 0.08 6.21
C ALA A 65 12.28 -1.30 5.75
N VAL A 66 13.17 -2.29 5.72
CA VAL A 66 12.83 -3.69 5.37
C VAL A 66 11.86 -4.30 6.37
N SER A 67 12.11 -4.12 7.68
CA SER A 67 11.21 -4.64 8.73
C SER A 67 9.82 -4.00 8.66
N MET A 68 9.72 -2.72 8.31
CA MET A 68 8.44 -2.04 8.10
C MET A 68 7.67 -2.60 6.91
N LEU A 69 8.36 -2.83 5.78
CA LEU A 69 7.75 -3.43 4.58
C LEU A 69 7.37 -4.90 4.80
N HIS A 70 8.18 -5.67 5.54
CA HIS A 70 7.85 -7.03 5.95
C HIS A 70 6.56 -7.06 6.77
N ALA A 71 6.45 -6.23 7.81
CA ALA A 71 5.25 -6.14 8.65
C ALA A 71 4.01 -5.73 7.85
N LEU A 72 4.17 -4.86 6.85
CA LEU A 72 3.08 -4.49 5.93
C LEU A 72 2.60 -5.70 5.12
N VAL A 73 3.51 -6.51 4.57
CA VAL A 73 3.15 -7.71 3.79
C VAL A 73 2.53 -8.78 4.69
N GLU A 74 3.05 -9.01 5.90
CA GLU A 74 2.40 -9.88 6.90
C GLU A 74 0.97 -9.41 7.20
N HIS A 75 0.78 -8.11 7.42
CA HIS A 75 -0.55 -7.55 7.65
C HIS A 75 -1.48 -7.80 6.45
N ASN A 76 -1.03 -7.56 5.22
CA ASN A 76 -1.79 -7.81 4.01
C ASN A 76 -2.17 -9.29 3.84
N ALA A 77 -1.28 -10.22 4.21
CA ALA A 77 -1.56 -11.66 4.19
C ALA A 77 -2.73 -12.06 5.09
N THR A 78 -3.04 -11.29 6.14
CA THR A 78 -4.20 -11.53 7.01
C THR A 78 -5.52 -11.00 6.43
N GLN A 79 -5.49 -10.24 5.33
CA GLN A 79 -6.63 -9.47 4.83
C GLN A 79 -6.94 -9.72 3.33
N PRO A 80 -7.10 -10.97 2.87
CA PRO A 80 -7.24 -11.29 1.43
C PRO A 80 -8.41 -10.55 0.76
N THR A 81 -9.45 -10.23 1.52
CA THR A 81 -10.64 -9.55 0.98
C THR A 81 -10.36 -8.10 0.59
N ILE A 82 -9.65 -7.34 1.44
CA ILE A 82 -9.33 -5.93 1.15
C ILE A 82 -8.23 -5.83 0.10
N VAL A 83 -7.24 -6.73 0.13
CA VAL A 83 -6.19 -6.81 -0.89
C VAL A 83 -6.80 -7.10 -2.26
N ARG A 84 -7.76 -8.04 -2.33
CA ARG A 84 -8.48 -8.34 -3.59
C ARG A 84 -9.30 -7.15 -4.08
N LEU A 85 -10.02 -6.46 -3.19
CA LEU A 85 -10.78 -5.26 -3.55
C LEU A 85 -9.86 -4.20 -4.15
N TYR A 86 -8.72 -3.95 -3.51
CA TYR A 86 -7.73 -3.01 -3.98
C TYR A 86 -7.18 -3.40 -5.37
N ALA A 87 -6.77 -4.65 -5.55
CA ALA A 87 -6.22 -5.14 -6.82
C ALA A 87 -7.24 -5.00 -7.97
N ILE A 88 -8.50 -5.35 -7.74
CA ILE A 88 -9.57 -5.22 -8.75
C ILE A 88 -9.76 -3.75 -9.13
N LEU A 89 -9.95 -2.85 -8.14
CA LEU A 89 -10.21 -1.44 -8.39
C LEU A 89 -9.02 -0.75 -9.08
N ARG A 90 -7.79 -1.09 -8.67
CA ARG A 90 -6.58 -0.56 -9.27
C ARG A 90 -6.46 -0.96 -10.74
N ASN A 91 -6.76 -2.22 -11.07
CA ASN A 91 -6.73 -2.70 -12.46
C ASN A 91 -7.86 -2.10 -13.30
N GLU A 92 -9.09 -1.96 -12.77
CA GLU A 92 -10.19 -1.28 -13.47
C GLU A 92 -9.85 0.20 -13.76
N ALA A 93 -9.19 0.86 -12.82
CA ALA A 93 -8.80 2.27 -12.92
C ALA A 93 -7.63 2.55 -13.88
N LEU A 94 -7.09 1.54 -14.59
CA LEU A 94 -6.15 1.75 -15.70
C LEU A 94 -6.80 2.49 -16.88
N ALA A 95 -8.11 2.35 -17.08
CA ALA A 95 -8.84 3.11 -18.07
C ALA A 95 -8.96 4.58 -17.62
N GLU A 96 -8.56 5.52 -18.47
CA GLU A 96 -8.54 6.96 -18.15
C GLU A 96 -9.94 7.49 -17.80
N GLU A 97 -10.98 6.89 -18.42
CA GLU A 97 -12.38 7.25 -18.20
C GLU A 97 -12.94 6.70 -16.89
N HIS A 98 -12.21 5.80 -16.20
CA HIS A 98 -12.68 5.22 -14.95
C HIS A 98 -12.74 6.29 -13.85
N PRO A 99 -13.84 6.39 -13.07
CA PRO A 99 -14.01 7.43 -12.07
C PRO A 99 -12.92 7.45 -10.97
N SER A 100 -12.23 6.35 -10.76
CA SER A 100 -11.13 6.24 -9.78
C SER A 100 -9.74 6.38 -10.41
N HIS A 101 -9.61 6.67 -11.71
CA HIS A 101 -8.30 6.78 -12.39
C HIS A 101 -7.39 7.82 -11.70
N ALA A 102 -7.87 9.05 -11.55
CA ALA A 102 -7.11 10.12 -10.92
C ALA A 102 -6.75 9.81 -9.45
N TYR A 103 -7.65 9.14 -8.71
CA TYR A 103 -7.39 8.69 -7.34
C TYR A 103 -6.19 7.74 -7.29
N PHE A 104 -6.16 6.70 -8.14
CA PHE A 104 -5.05 5.74 -8.15
C PHE A 104 -3.73 6.35 -8.63
N LEU A 105 -3.76 7.28 -9.59
CA LEU A 105 -2.56 8.02 -9.99
C LEU A 105 -1.94 8.78 -8.81
N GLN A 106 -2.75 9.50 -8.05
CA GLN A 106 -2.29 10.26 -6.89
C GLN A 106 -1.79 9.34 -5.78
N ARG A 107 -2.51 8.25 -5.51
CA ARG A 107 -2.14 7.27 -4.50
C ARG A 107 -0.82 6.57 -4.84
N ASP A 108 -0.65 6.08 -6.07
CA ASP A 108 0.58 5.42 -6.49
C ASP A 108 1.77 6.40 -6.43
N ALA A 109 1.58 7.65 -6.85
CA ALA A 109 2.61 8.69 -6.72
C ALA A 109 2.99 8.96 -5.26
N TRP A 110 2.02 9.01 -4.36
CA TRP A 110 2.25 9.16 -2.93
C TRP A 110 3.00 7.96 -2.34
N THR A 111 2.56 6.72 -2.62
CA THR A 111 3.21 5.49 -2.16
C THR A 111 4.66 5.42 -2.64
N LEU A 112 4.92 5.80 -3.90
CA LEU A 112 6.28 5.85 -4.44
C LEU A 112 7.17 6.86 -3.71
N ARG A 113 6.64 8.03 -3.29
CA ARG A 113 7.40 9.00 -2.50
C ARG A 113 7.71 8.45 -1.10
N ILE A 114 6.75 7.84 -0.43
CA ILE A 114 6.97 7.19 0.88
C ILE A 114 8.05 6.11 0.76
N PHE A 115 7.94 5.18 -0.17
CA PHE A 115 8.92 4.11 -0.33
C PHE A 115 10.30 4.64 -0.73
N ALA A 116 10.38 5.65 -1.61
CA ALA A 116 11.65 6.29 -1.95
C ALA A 116 12.27 6.97 -0.71
N GLY A 117 11.47 7.67 0.08
CA GLY A 117 11.91 8.33 1.30
C GLY A 117 12.43 7.37 2.36
N MET A 118 11.84 6.17 2.48
CA MET A 118 12.33 5.13 3.40
C MET A 118 13.78 4.72 3.09
N PHE A 119 14.21 4.79 1.83
CA PHE A 119 15.54 4.40 1.38
C PHE A 119 16.41 5.60 0.96
N ALA A 120 15.96 6.85 1.14
CA ALA A 120 16.65 8.04 0.65
C ALA A 120 18.07 8.17 1.18
N ALA A 121 18.31 7.83 2.44
CA ALA A 121 19.64 7.92 3.06
C ALA A 121 20.58 6.76 2.65
N SER A 122 20.09 5.68 2.09
CA SER A 122 20.85 4.43 1.92
C SER A 122 20.97 4.00 0.45
N ALA A 123 19.93 4.19 -0.34
CA ALA A 123 19.92 3.73 -1.72
C ALA A 123 20.50 4.78 -2.68
N PRO A 124 21.37 4.39 -3.63
CA PRO A 124 21.89 5.32 -4.64
C PRO A 124 20.80 5.77 -5.64
N ARG A 125 19.72 4.99 -5.79
CA ARG A 125 18.59 5.28 -6.68
C ARG A 125 17.27 4.95 -5.99
N PRO A 126 16.84 5.75 -4.97
CA PRO A 126 15.68 5.42 -4.15
C PRO A 126 14.37 5.41 -4.93
N HIS A 127 14.22 6.23 -5.97
CA HIS A 127 13.02 6.24 -6.82
C HIS A 127 12.91 5.00 -7.70
N ASP A 128 14.02 4.46 -8.23
CA ASP A 128 14.01 3.21 -8.98
C ASP A 128 13.67 2.04 -8.06
N LEU A 129 14.28 2.01 -6.88
CA LEU A 129 14.00 1.01 -5.85
C LEU A 129 12.53 1.04 -5.42
N SER A 130 11.95 2.22 -5.17
CA SER A 130 10.54 2.33 -4.77
C SER A 130 9.57 1.75 -5.81
N ARG A 131 9.85 1.95 -7.10
CA ARG A 131 9.05 1.35 -8.19
C ARG A 131 9.14 -0.16 -8.21
N GLN A 132 10.34 -0.72 -8.00
CA GLN A 132 10.55 -2.17 -7.95
C GLN A 132 9.85 -2.78 -6.74
N VAL A 133 9.95 -2.14 -5.58
CA VAL A 133 9.27 -2.57 -4.34
C VAL A 133 7.75 -2.56 -4.51
N LEU A 134 7.19 -1.48 -5.05
CA LEU A 134 5.74 -1.38 -5.28
C LEU A 134 5.25 -2.41 -6.31
N ALA A 135 6.01 -2.61 -7.39
CA ALA A 135 5.69 -3.60 -8.42
C ALA A 135 5.77 -5.04 -7.87
N LEU A 136 6.80 -5.35 -7.06
CA LEU A 136 6.93 -6.64 -6.39
C LEU A 136 5.75 -6.91 -5.47
N MET A 137 5.41 -5.97 -4.59
CA MET A 137 4.31 -6.11 -3.64
C MET A 137 2.99 -6.41 -4.35
N GLY A 138 2.59 -5.57 -5.30
CA GLY A 138 1.34 -5.76 -6.03
C GLY A 138 1.33 -7.05 -6.85
N GLY A 139 2.44 -7.39 -7.50
CA GLY A 139 2.56 -8.61 -8.30
C GLY A 139 2.46 -9.88 -7.46
N LEU A 140 3.13 -9.94 -6.31
CA LEU A 140 3.06 -11.09 -5.41
C LEU A 140 1.68 -11.22 -4.74
N GLU A 141 1.08 -10.11 -4.32
CA GLU A 141 -0.28 -10.12 -3.78
C GLU A 141 -1.29 -10.66 -4.80
N GLU A 142 -1.19 -10.28 -6.07
CA GLU A 142 -2.05 -10.81 -7.12
C GLU A 142 -1.81 -12.30 -7.40
N GLN A 143 -0.56 -12.78 -7.36
CA GLN A 143 -0.24 -14.19 -7.49
C GLN A 143 -0.81 -14.98 -6.32
N TRP A 144 -0.58 -14.55 -5.10
CA TRP A 144 -1.11 -15.15 -3.88
C TRP A 144 -2.64 -15.21 -3.88
N LEU A 145 -3.34 -14.17 -4.34
CA LEU A 145 -4.79 -14.17 -4.43
C LEU A 145 -5.34 -15.20 -5.43
N ARG A 146 -4.55 -15.59 -6.45
CA ARG A 146 -4.88 -16.65 -7.42
C ARG A 146 -4.45 -18.03 -6.91
N GLU A 147 -3.36 -18.09 -6.15
CA GLU A 147 -2.78 -19.32 -5.61
C GLU A 147 -2.57 -19.18 -4.09
N PRO A 148 -3.63 -19.44 -3.27
CA PRO A 148 -3.56 -19.25 -1.82
C PRO A 148 -2.56 -20.17 -1.09
N SER A 149 -1.98 -21.17 -1.77
CA SER A 149 -0.90 -22.02 -1.27
C SER A 149 0.47 -21.35 -1.31
N LEU A 150 0.62 -20.24 -2.05
CA LEU A 150 1.84 -19.45 -2.08
C LEU A 150 2.07 -18.83 -0.68
N ASP A 151 3.27 -19.05 -0.13
CA ASP A 151 3.72 -18.31 1.04
C ASP A 151 4.12 -16.89 0.62
N LEU A 152 3.17 -15.95 0.77
CA LEU A 152 3.35 -14.57 0.35
C LEU A 152 4.55 -13.92 1.07
N VAL A 153 4.67 -14.14 2.38
CA VAL A 153 5.69 -13.48 3.22
C VAL A 153 7.08 -14.01 2.88
N ALA A 154 7.26 -15.33 2.86
CA ALA A 154 8.55 -15.93 2.54
C ALA A 154 9.01 -15.60 1.10
N THR A 155 8.07 -15.55 0.14
CA THR A 155 8.36 -15.17 -1.24
C THR A 155 8.75 -13.70 -1.33
N TRP A 156 8.05 -12.83 -0.61
CA TRP A 156 8.37 -11.41 -0.51
C TRP A 156 9.78 -11.18 0.04
N ASP A 157 10.12 -11.80 1.18
CA ASP A 157 11.41 -11.59 1.84
C ASP A 157 12.58 -11.99 0.92
N THR A 158 12.44 -13.12 0.23
CA THR A 158 13.45 -13.58 -0.72
C THR A 158 13.61 -12.59 -1.88
N ALA A 159 12.51 -12.22 -2.53
CA ALA A 159 12.54 -11.36 -3.71
C ALA A 159 12.96 -9.91 -3.38
N LEU A 160 12.54 -9.38 -2.21
CA LEU A 160 13.01 -8.08 -1.74
C LEU A 160 14.52 -8.08 -1.48
N GLY A 161 15.05 -9.16 -0.86
CA GLY A 161 16.49 -9.32 -0.65
C GLY A 161 17.28 -9.26 -1.94
N ASP A 162 16.82 -9.92 -3.00
CA ASP A 162 17.45 -9.90 -4.33
C ASP A 162 17.43 -8.51 -4.96
N ILE A 163 16.31 -7.79 -4.84
CA ILE A 163 16.19 -6.40 -5.31
C ILE A 163 17.17 -5.49 -4.56
N LEU A 164 17.23 -5.58 -3.23
CA LEU A 164 18.13 -4.77 -2.41
C LEU A 164 19.60 -5.04 -2.74
N ALA A 165 19.98 -6.30 -2.92
CA ALA A 165 21.33 -6.67 -3.35
C ALA A 165 21.68 -6.06 -4.71
N GLY A 166 20.72 -6.00 -5.66
CA GLY A 166 20.88 -5.33 -6.96
C GLY A 166 21.10 -3.81 -6.84
N HIS A 167 20.69 -3.20 -5.73
CA HIS A 167 20.96 -1.80 -5.39
C HIS A 167 22.20 -1.61 -4.49
N GLY A 168 22.95 -2.68 -4.20
CA GLY A 168 24.12 -2.64 -3.31
C GLY A 168 23.77 -2.47 -1.82
N LEU A 169 22.54 -2.81 -1.43
CA LEU A 169 22.07 -2.77 -0.05
C LEU A 169 22.09 -4.16 0.56
N SER A 170 22.48 -4.24 1.84
CA SER A 170 22.41 -5.46 2.66
C SER A 170 21.58 -5.22 3.90
N VAL A 171 20.84 -6.22 4.34
CA VAL A 171 20.01 -6.21 5.55
C VAL A 171 20.73 -6.91 6.68
#